data_cb12a82f3422311a12c182780461fc1b
#
_entry.id   cb12a82f3422311a12c182780461fc1b
#
_cell.length_a   1.000
_cell.length_b   1.000
_cell.length_c   1.000
_cell.angle_alpha   90.00
_cell.angle_beta   90.00
_cell.angle_gamma   90.00
#
_symmetry.space_group_name_H-M   'P 1'
#
loop_
_entity.id
_entity.type
_entity.pdbx_description
1 polymer ?
#
loop_
_entity_poly.entity_id
_entity_poly.type
_entity_poly.pdbx_seq_one_letter_code
_entity_poly.pdbx_strand_id
1 'polypeptide(L)'
;TTTELDIDRGWSPVPMAAFGPHVLTIGSMSKIAWGGMRLGWIRAEPGIIARLLAVRPSFELGTALLEQCIAIELLDDMPALLGHVRERLHAGREAVAAGVARMDGLAMPTTPGGLSTWLDLGAPISTRLARSAREQGLILPPGPRFALGGVLERRLRIPITLTPERTAVAMDRLAAAWTAVRDRTVDDALPLQPTAVI
;
A
#
# COMPACT_ATOMS: atom_id res chain seq x y z
N THR A 1 3.26 9.84 4.92
CA THR A 1 4.23 8.72 4.95
C THR A 1 4.48 8.08 3.57
N THR A 2 3.76 8.46 2.54
CA THR A 2 3.92 7.95 1.16
C THR A 2 4.02 9.06 0.14
N THR A 3 4.10 10.29 0.60
CA THR A 3 4.13 11.50 -0.24
C THR A 3 5.39 11.56 -1.11
N GLU A 4 6.49 10.99 -0.64
CA GLU A 4 7.77 10.93 -1.35
C GLU A 4 7.79 9.86 -2.46
N LEU A 5 6.75 9.00 -2.52
CA LEU A 5 6.65 7.91 -3.48
C LEU A 5 5.91 8.35 -4.76
N ASP A 6 6.27 9.51 -5.29
CA ASP A 6 5.85 9.96 -6.61
C ASP A 6 6.65 9.21 -7.68
N ILE A 7 6.00 8.31 -8.40
CA ILE A 7 6.61 7.46 -9.42
C ILE A 7 6.90 8.26 -10.69
N ASP A 8 5.99 9.15 -11.05
CA ASP A 8 6.04 9.86 -12.33
C ASP A 8 6.92 11.13 -12.28
N ARG A 9 7.45 11.47 -11.09
CA ARG A 9 8.31 12.66 -10.86
C ARG A 9 7.67 13.98 -11.30
N GLY A 10 6.34 14.02 -11.36
CA GLY A 10 5.58 15.19 -11.79
C GLY A 10 5.26 16.17 -10.68
N TRP A 11 5.53 15.81 -9.43
CA TRP A 11 5.11 16.57 -8.27
C TRP A 11 6.12 16.50 -7.14
N SER A 12 6.43 17.64 -6.55
CA SER A 12 7.24 17.74 -5.33
C SER A 12 6.34 18.21 -4.19
N PRO A 13 5.97 17.32 -3.26
CA PRO A 13 5.06 17.68 -2.18
C PRO A 13 5.71 18.70 -1.22
N VAL A 14 4.97 19.74 -0.90
CA VAL A 14 5.35 20.62 0.20
C VAL A 14 5.12 19.88 1.52
N PRO A 15 6.14 19.68 2.36
CA PRO A 15 5.95 19.03 3.65
C PRO A 15 4.94 19.79 4.51
N MET A 16 4.01 19.10 5.16
CA MET A 16 3.03 19.72 6.06
C MET A 16 3.68 20.62 7.12
N ALA A 17 4.88 20.27 7.54
CA ALA A 17 5.68 21.09 8.48
C ALA A 17 5.98 22.51 7.98
N ALA A 18 5.89 22.78 6.68
CA ALA A 18 6.09 24.12 6.12
C ALA A 18 4.92 25.06 6.39
N PHE A 19 3.76 24.54 6.80
CA PHE A 19 2.56 25.34 7.06
C PHE A 19 2.50 25.93 8.47
N GLY A 20 3.49 25.67 9.31
CA GLY A 20 3.62 26.35 10.60
C GLY A 20 4.20 25.47 11.72
N PRO A 21 4.57 26.11 12.84
CA PRO A 21 5.20 25.42 13.97
C PRO A 21 4.25 24.43 14.68
N HIS A 22 2.93 24.65 14.61
CA HIS A 22 1.94 23.79 15.27
C HIS A 22 1.66 22.49 14.53
N VAL A 23 2.28 22.28 13.35
CA VAL A 23 2.08 21.08 12.56
C VAL A 23 2.96 19.95 13.10
N LEU A 24 2.30 18.89 13.57
CA LEU A 24 2.95 17.62 13.91
C LEU A 24 3.05 16.76 12.65
N THR A 25 4.26 16.39 12.26
CA THR A 25 4.53 15.53 11.10
C THR A 25 4.98 14.15 11.56
N ILE A 26 4.40 13.11 10.99
CA ILE A 26 4.76 11.71 11.26
C ILE A 26 5.33 11.12 9.99
N GLY A 27 6.48 10.49 10.07
CA GLY A 27 7.11 9.76 8.98
C GLY A 27 7.37 8.29 9.34
N SER A 28 7.66 7.48 8.33
CA SER A 28 7.92 6.06 8.51
C SER A 28 8.88 5.54 7.46
N MET A 29 9.97 4.93 7.90
CA MET A 29 10.92 4.22 7.03
C MET A 29 10.32 2.95 6.40
N SER A 30 9.28 2.38 7.02
CA SER A 30 8.62 1.17 6.53
C SER A 30 7.99 1.30 5.13
N LYS A 31 7.76 2.51 4.65
CA LYS A 31 7.13 2.75 3.33
C LYS A 31 8.17 3.06 2.25
N ILE A 32 9.24 3.73 2.62
CA ILE A 32 10.29 4.15 1.68
C ILE A 32 11.47 3.17 1.62
N ALA A 33 11.74 2.40 2.66
CA ALA A 33 12.82 1.42 2.69
C ALA A 33 12.24 -0.01 2.77
N TRP A 34 11.96 -0.50 3.96
CA TRP A 34 11.52 -1.87 4.18
C TRP A 34 10.52 -1.95 5.33
N GLY A 35 9.39 -2.64 5.12
CA GLY A 35 8.31 -2.77 6.10
C GLY A 35 8.71 -3.40 7.43
N GLY A 36 9.77 -4.22 7.45
CA GLY A 36 10.33 -4.85 8.65
C GLY A 36 11.18 -3.92 9.52
N MET A 37 11.57 -2.73 9.07
CA MET A 37 12.35 -1.80 9.89
C MET A 37 11.61 -1.33 11.14
N ARG A 38 10.30 -1.29 11.11
CA ARG A 38 9.45 -0.84 12.23
C ARG A 38 9.87 0.51 12.84
N LEU A 39 10.52 1.36 12.05
CA LEU A 39 11.00 2.67 12.45
C LEU A 39 10.10 3.79 11.90
N GLY A 40 9.71 4.69 12.78
CA GLY A 40 9.02 5.94 12.45
C GLY A 40 9.65 7.11 13.19
N TRP A 41 9.28 8.31 12.78
CA TRP A 41 9.73 9.54 13.41
C TRP A 41 8.60 10.54 13.53
N ILE A 42 8.73 11.42 14.50
CA ILE A 42 7.81 12.53 14.75
C ILE A 42 8.61 13.84 14.74
N ARG A 43 8.14 14.81 13.97
CA ARG A 43 8.61 16.19 14.00
C ARG A 43 7.50 17.09 14.54
N ALA A 44 7.80 17.80 15.62
CA ALA A 44 6.88 18.74 16.26
C ALA A 44 7.67 19.81 17.01
N GLU A 45 6.98 20.78 17.58
CA GLU A 45 7.58 21.75 18.53
C GLU A 45 8.25 21.04 19.71
N PRO A 46 9.37 21.58 20.23
CA PRO A 46 10.12 20.97 21.35
C PRO A 46 9.25 20.63 22.57
N GLY A 47 8.28 21.47 22.92
CA GLY A 47 7.36 21.23 24.03
C GLY A 47 6.46 20.01 23.81
N ILE A 48 6.02 19.77 22.59
CA ILE A 48 5.26 18.56 22.23
C ILE A 48 6.14 17.33 22.30
N ILE A 49 7.34 17.40 21.74
CA ILE A 49 8.32 16.28 21.79
C ILE A 49 8.65 15.92 23.24
N ALA A 50 8.91 16.90 24.11
CA ALA A 50 9.18 16.65 25.52
C ALA A 50 8.03 15.90 26.23
N ARG A 51 6.77 16.30 25.94
CA ARG A 51 5.58 15.61 26.49
C ARG A 51 5.44 14.17 25.95
N LEU A 52 5.72 13.96 24.67
CA LEU A 52 5.70 12.62 24.07
C LEU A 52 6.78 11.73 24.68
N LEU A 53 7.99 12.24 24.86
CA LEU A 53 9.08 11.51 25.51
C LEU A 53 8.76 11.15 26.97
N ALA A 54 8.07 12.02 27.70
CA ALA A 54 7.70 11.75 29.10
C ALA A 54 6.69 10.60 29.23
N VAL A 55 5.80 10.38 28.25
CA VAL A 55 4.81 9.29 28.27
C VAL A 55 5.30 8.03 27.59
N ARG A 56 6.34 8.10 26.76
CA ARG A 56 6.87 7.00 25.97
C ARG A 56 7.18 5.74 26.78
N PRO A 57 7.83 5.81 27.97
CA PRO A 57 8.14 4.63 28.76
C PRO A 57 6.92 3.82 29.23
N SER A 58 5.72 4.40 29.16
CA SER A 58 4.48 3.71 29.53
C SER A 58 4.03 2.65 28.53
N PHE A 59 4.57 2.66 27.29
CA PHE A 59 4.17 1.71 26.25
C PHE A 59 5.33 1.15 25.40
N GLU A 60 6.53 1.73 25.50
CA GLU A 60 7.72 1.16 24.87
C GLU A 60 8.99 1.51 25.65
N LEU A 61 9.98 0.63 25.62
CA LEU A 61 11.30 0.87 26.24
C LEU A 61 12.22 1.69 25.34
N GLY A 62 12.03 1.61 24.04
CA GLY A 62 12.82 2.34 23.05
C GLY A 62 12.77 1.69 21.68
N THR A 63 13.20 2.44 20.67
CA THR A 63 13.33 1.94 19.30
C THR A 63 14.61 1.11 19.19
N ALA A 64 14.56 -0.01 18.47
CA ALA A 64 15.71 -0.88 18.26
C ALA A 64 16.89 -0.13 17.64
N LEU A 65 18.07 -0.29 18.23
CA LEU A 65 19.25 0.51 17.88
C LEU A 65 19.79 0.19 16.48
N LEU A 66 19.78 -1.08 16.09
CA LEU A 66 20.24 -1.52 14.79
C LEU A 66 19.45 -0.86 13.66
N GLU A 67 18.13 -0.83 13.78
CA GLU A 67 17.23 -0.19 12.82
C GLU A 67 17.45 1.32 12.72
N GLN A 68 17.83 1.96 13.84
CA GLN A 68 18.21 3.38 13.85
C GLN A 68 19.51 3.61 13.08
N CYS A 69 20.53 2.79 13.28
CA CYS A 69 21.80 2.88 12.53
C CYS A 69 21.55 2.67 11.03
N ILE A 70 20.79 1.66 10.64
CA ILE A 70 20.43 1.42 9.24
C ILE A 70 19.66 2.63 8.68
N ALA A 71 18.76 3.22 9.43
CA ALA A 71 18.01 4.37 8.97
C ALA A 71 18.88 5.60 8.75
N ILE A 72 19.91 5.83 9.56
CA ILE A 72 20.87 6.93 9.37
C ILE A 72 21.55 6.79 8.02
N GLU A 73 22.15 5.63 7.74
CA GLU A 73 22.80 5.35 6.47
C GLU A 73 21.86 5.52 5.25
N LEU A 74 20.61 5.07 5.37
CA LEU A 74 19.62 5.23 4.31
C LEU A 74 19.17 6.69 4.12
N LEU A 75 19.16 7.49 5.18
CA LEU A 75 18.79 8.90 5.11
C LEU A 75 19.90 9.76 4.52
N ASP A 76 21.17 9.36 4.69
CA ASP A 76 22.31 10.09 4.16
C ASP A 76 22.34 10.08 2.61
N ASP A 77 21.78 9.03 1.98
CA ASP A 77 21.59 8.99 0.51
C ASP A 77 20.12 8.78 0.13
N MET A 78 19.27 9.62 0.67
CA MET A 78 17.84 9.62 0.36
C MET A 78 17.52 9.74 -1.15
N PRO A 79 18.23 10.54 -1.96
CA PRO A 79 17.98 10.59 -3.40
C PRO A 79 18.19 9.25 -4.10
N ALA A 80 19.25 8.51 -3.80
CA ALA A 80 19.48 7.17 -4.38
C ALA A 80 18.43 6.17 -3.90
N LEU A 81 18.10 6.16 -2.60
CA LEU A 81 17.05 5.32 -2.05
C LEU A 81 15.70 5.54 -2.77
N LEU A 82 15.27 6.79 -2.89
CA LEU A 82 14.02 7.14 -3.56
C LEU A 82 14.06 6.80 -5.06
N GLY A 83 15.22 6.94 -5.70
CA GLY A 83 15.44 6.52 -7.09
C GLY A 83 15.11 5.03 -7.26
N HIS A 84 15.74 4.17 -6.50
CA HIS A 84 15.54 2.72 -6.52
C HIS A 84 14.09 2.31 -6.21
N VAL A 85 13.49 2.96 -5.21
CA VAL A 85 12.10 2.66 -4.83
C VAL A 85 11.14 3.02 -5.96
N ARG A 86 11.32 4.18 -6.59
CA ARG A 86 10.48 4.63 -7.71
C ARG A 86 10.59 3.72 -8.93
N GLU A 87 11.80 3.31 -9.31
CA GLU A 87 12.02 2.36 -10.40
C GLU A 87 11.30 1.04 -10.16
N ARG A 88 11.42 0.49 -8.95
CA ARG A 88 10.73 -0.75 -8.56
C ARG A 88 9.21 -0.60 -8.59
N LEU A 89 8.69 0.51 -8.06
CA LEU A 89 7.25 0.78 -8.06
C LEU A 89 6.71 1.02 -9.47
N HIS A 90 7.48 1.69 -10.33
CA HIS A 90 7.14 1.85 -11.74
C HIS A 90 7.03 0.49 -12.43
N ALA A 91 8.04 -0.37 -12.31
CA ALA A 91 8.03 -1.71 -12.89
C ALA A 91 6.85 -2.56 -12.37
N GLY A 92 6.55 -2.49 -11.07
CA GLY A 92 5.41 -3.17 -10.47
C GLY A 92 4.07 -2.63 -10.99
N ARG A 93 3.93 -1.32 -11.17
CA ARG A 93 2.74 -0.69 -11.75
C ARG A 93 2.51 -1.12 -13.19
N GLU A 94 3.55 -1.12 -14.02
CA GLU A 94 3.48 -1.58 -15.41
C GLU A 94 3.09 -3.06 -15.50
N ALA A 95 3.64 -3.91 -14.63
CA ALA A 95 3.28 -5.32 -14.59
C ALA A 95 1.81 -5.54 -14.19
N VAL A 96 1.28 -4.76 -13.25
CA VAL A 96 -0.16 -4.78 -12.93
C VAL A 96 -0.99 -4.30 -14.11
N ALA A 97 -0.61 -3.19 -14.76
CA ALA A 97 -1.31 -2.65 -15.93
C ALA A 97 -1.37 -3.66 -17.07
N ALA A 98 -0.25 -4.34 -17.38
CA ALA A 98 -0.20 -5.40 -18.38
C ALA A 98 -1.12 -6.59 -18.02
N GLY A 99 -1.20 -6.93 -16.74
CA GLY A 99 -2.14 -7.95 -16.27
C GLY A 99 -3.60 -7.53 -16.43
N VAL A 100 -3.94 -6.30 -16.05
CA VAL A 100 -5.30 -5.75 -16.16
C VAL A 100 -5.75 -5.67 -17.61
N ALA A 101 -4.86 -5.31 -18.55
CA ALA A 101 -5.18 -5.22 -19.97
C ALA A 101 -5.67 -6.54 -20.59
N ARG A 102 -5.43 -7.68 -19.92
CA ARG A 102 -5.90 -9.02 -20.35
C ARG A 102 -7.29 -9.38 -19.79
N MET A 103 -7.87 -8.52 -18.97
CA MET A 103 -9.14 -8.78 -18.26
C MET A 103 -10.19 -7.76 -18.69
N ASP A 104 -11.05 -8.15 -19.60
CA ASP A 104 -12.12 -7.28 -20.10
C ASP A 104 -13.04 -6.78 -18.97
N GLY A 105 -13.37 -5.51 -19.01
CA GLY A 105 -14.25 -4.87 -18.04
C GLY A 105 -13.58 -4.37 -16.76
N LEU A 106 -12.27 -4.63 -16.58
CA LEU A 106 -11.47 -3.97 -15.54
C LEU A 106 -10.86 -2.68 -16.04
N ALA A 107 -10.79 -1.68 -15.18
CA ALA A 107 -10.05 -0.46 -15.46
C ALA A 107 -9.05 -0.16 -14.34
N MET A 108 -7.88 0.30 -14.72
CA MET A 108 -6.83 0.75 -13.80
C MET A 108 -6.62 2.25 -14.01
N PRO A 109 -7.19 3.11 -13.13
CA PRO A 109 -6.92 4.54 -13.17
C PRO A 109 -5.43 4.83 -12.97
N THR A 110 -4.92 5.82 -13.67
CA THR A 110 -3.54 6.27 -13.48
C THR A 110 -3.36 6.81 -12.08
N THR A 111 -2.35 6.28 -11.36
CA THR A 111 -1.97 6.72 -10.02
C THR A 111 -0.53 7.24 -10.09
N PRO A 112 -0.25 8.51 -9.79
CA PRO A 112 1.09 9.08 -9.95
C PRO A 112 2.11 8.51 -8.97
N GLY A 113 1.66 7.89 -7.89
CA GLY A 113 2.55 7.33 -6.88
C GLY A 113 1.85 6.45 -5.84
N GLY A 114 2.58 6.13 -4.79
CA GLY A 114 2.13 5.26 -3.69
C GLY A 114 2.56 3.81 -3.85
N LEU A 115 2.05 2.94 -2.98
CA LEU A 115 2.43 1.52 -2.90
C LEU A 115 1.39 0.57 -3.50
N SER A 116 0.29 1.11 -3.99
CA SER A 116 -0.83 0.33 -4.54
C SER A 116 -1.65 1.17 -5.50
N THR A 117 -2.32 0.50 -6.40
CA THR A 117 -3.35 1.08 -7.27
C THR A 117 -4.74 0.53 -6.92
N TRP A 118 -5.77 1.21 -7.40
CA TRP A 118 -7.15 0.77 -7.31
C TRP A 118 -7.66 0.35 -8.68
N LEU A 119 -8.23 -0.85 -8.77
CA LEU A 119 -8.95 -1.26 -9.97
C LEU A 119 -10.42 -0.87 -9.84
N ASP A 120 -11.02 -0.44 -10.94
CA ASP A 120 -12.47 -0.39 -11.11
C ASP A 120 -12.94 -1.71 -11.72
N LEU A 121 -13.82 -2.40 -11.03
CA LEU A 121 -14.34 -3.70 -11.43
C LEU A 121 -15.58 -3.60 -12.35
N GLY A 122 -16.03 -2.39 -12.68
CA GLY A 122 -17.23 -2.19 -13.47
C GLY A 122 -18.55 -2.58 -12.76
N ALA A 123 -18.50 -3.41 -11.72
CA ALA A 123 -19.64 -3.89 -10.95
C ALA A 123 -19.30 -4.05 -9.45
N PRO A 124 -20.30 -4.11 -8.54
CA PRO A 124 -20.08 -4.25 -7.09
C PRO A 124 -19.80 -5.72 -6.72
N ILE A 125 -18.61 -6.23 -7.07
CA ILE A 125 -18.23 -7.65 -6.94
C ILE A 125 -16.88 -7.87 -6.23
N SER A 126 -16.32 -6.86 -5.59
CA SER A 126 -14.99 -6.93 -4.97
C SER A 126 -14.87 -8.06 -3.94
N THR A 127 -15.89 -8.24 -3.10
CA THR A 127 -15.92 -9.32 -2.09
C THR A 127 -15.98 -10.70 -2.75
N ARG A 128 -16.79 -10.88 -3.78
CA ARG A 128 -16.85 -12.12 -4.56
C ARG A 128 -15.52 -12.42 -5.25
N LEU A 129 -14.93 -11.42 -5.89
CA LEU A 129 -13.65 -11.57 -6.56
C LEU A 129 -12.53 -11.92 -5.58
N ALA A 130 -12.48 -11.30 -4.40
CA ALA A 130 -11.49 -11.63 -3.38
C ALA A 130 -11.65 -13.06 -2.86
N ARG A 131 -12.88 -13.59 -2.78
CA ARG A 131 -13.14 -15.00 -2.42
C ARG A 131 -12.62 -15.93 -3.51
N SER A 132 -13.00 -15.69 -4.77
CA SER A 132 -12.53 -16.49 -5.90
C SER A 132 -11.00 -16.46 -6.06
N ALA A 133 -10.38 -15.28 -5.86
CA ALA A 133 -8.92 -15.15 -5.88
C ALA A 133 -8.25 -16.01 -4.80
N ARG A 134 -8.85 -16.14 -3.62
CA ARG A 134 -8.34 -17.01 -2.55
C ARG A 134 -8.31 -18.49 -2.99
N GLU A 135 -9.31 -18.95 -3.71
CA GLU A 135 -9.36 -20.31 -4.27
C GLU A 135 -8.24 -20.55 -5.28
N GLN A 136 -7.80 -19.49 -5.96
CA GLN A 136 -6.63 -19.51 -6.85
C GLN A 136 -5.29 -19.29 -6.09
N GLY A 137 -5.29 -19.28 -4.76
CA GLY A 137 -4.11 -19.04 -3.92
C GLY A 137 -3.63 -17.57 -3.93
N LEU A 138 -4.52 -16.62 -4.24
CA LEU A 138 -4.24 -15.19 -4.20
C LEU A 138 -5.08 -14.50 -3.13
N ILE A 139 -4.44 -13.96 -2.10
CA ILE A 139 -5.14 -13.25 -1.00
C ILE A 139 -5.14 -11.76 -1.32
N LEU A 140 -6.33 -11.19 -1.53
CA LEU A 140 -6.55 -9.77 -1.77
C LEU A 140 -7.60 -9.23 -0.80
N PRO A 141 -7.39 -8.04 -0.24
CA PRO A 141 -8.40 -7.38 0.56
C PRO A 141 -9.47 -6.77 -0.37
N PRO A 142 -10.75 -7.10 -0.17
CA PRO A 142 -11.84 -6.48 -0.94
C PRO A 142 -11.98 -5.01 -0.59
N GLY A 143 -12.54 -4.22 -1.52
CA GLY A 143 -12.72 -2.78 -1.36
C GLY A 143 -13.43 -2.34 -0.07
N PRO A 144 -14.51 -3.00 0.39
CA PRO A 144 -15.20 -2.65 1.64
C PRO A 144 -14.33 -2.67 2.90
N ARG A 145 -13.18 -3.34 2.90
CA ARG A 145 -12.23 -3.27 4.04
C ARG A 145 -11.59 -1.91 4.23
N PHE A 146 -11.68 -1.03 3.25
CA PHE A 146 -11.07 0.31 3.27
C PHE A 146 -12.09 1.43 3.46
N ALA A 147 -13.35 1.10 3.75
CA ALA A 147 -14.41 2.07 3.93
C ALA A 147 -15.43 1.59 4.96
N LEU A 148 -16.21 2.53 5.50
CA LEU A 148 -17.32 2.23 6.39
C LEU A 148 -18.59 1.93 5.57
N GLY A 149 -19.53 1.16 6.14
CA GLY A 149 -20.85 0.93 5.55
C GLY A 149 -20.88 0.06 4.30
N GLY A 150 -19.86 -0.78 4.06
CA GLY A 150 -19.87 -1.74 2.94
C GLY A 150 -19.73 -1.13 1.55
N VAL A 151 -19.35 0.15 1.45
CA VAL A 151 -19.06 0.79 0.16
C VAL A 151 -17.75 0.27 -0.44
N LEU A 152 -17.41 0.70 -1.67
CA LEU A 152 -16.24 0.28 -2.45
C LEU A 152 -16.30 -1.17 -2.98
N GLU A 153 -17.47 -1.78 -3.09
CA GLU A 153 -17.62 -3.09 -3.75
C GLU A 153 -17.23 -3.07 -5.26
N ARG A 154 -17.17 -1.90 -5.88
CA ARG A 154 -16.64 -1.73 -7.24
C ARG A 154 -15.12 -1.58 -7.30
N ARG A 155 -14.43 -1.58 -6.17
CA ARG A 155 -13.00 -1.26 -6.09
C ARG A 155 -12.22 -2.44 -5.52
N LEU A 156 -11.06 -2.71 -6.11
CA LEU A 156 -10.11 -3.67 -5.60
C LEU A 156 -8.73 -3.02 -5.50
N ARG A 157 -8.12 -3.08 -4.33
CA ARG A 157 -6.78 -2.54 -4.11
C ARG A 157 -5.72 -3.56 -4.45
N ILE A 158 -4.80 -3.21 -5.34
CA ILE A 158 -3.69 -4.06 -5.77
C ILE A 158 -2.35 -3.41 -5.35
N PRO A 159 -1.47 -4.11 -4.62
CA PRO A 159 -0.12 -3.62 -4.35
C PRO A 159 0.73 -3.64 -5.63
N ILE A 160 1.59 -2.63 -5.77
CA ILE A 160 2.56 -2.52 -6.87
C ILE A 160 4.00 -2.70 -6.38
N THR A 161 4.18 -3.34 -5.22
CA THR A 161 5.47 -3.47 -4.53
C THR A 161 6.20 -4.77 -4.84
N LEU A 162 5.56 -5.71 -5.53
CA LEU A 162 6.17 -6.97 -5.94
C LEU A 162 7.07 -6.78 -7.17
N THR A 163 7.97 -7.73 -7.40
CA THR A 163 8.73 -7.77 -8.67
C THR A 163 7.80 -8.05 -9.85
N PRO A 164 8.16 -7.67 -11.09
CA PRO A 164 7.35 -7.93 -12.26
C PRO A 164 6.96 -9.41 -12.43
N GLU A 165 7.88 -10.35 -12.16
CA GLU A 165 7.65 -11.79 -12.29
C GLU A 165 6.60 -12.29 -11.29
N ARG A 166 6.72 -11.86 -10.02
CA ARG A 166 5.74 -12.20 -8.97
C ARG A 166 4.39 -11.55 -9.23
N THR A 167 4.41 -10.33 -9.77
CA THR A 167 3.19 -9.63 -10.17
C THR A 167 2.50 -10.36 -11.32
N ALA A 168 3.22 -10.84 -12.34
CA ALA A 168 2.66 -11.61 -13.44
C ALA A 168 1.92 -12.85 -12.93
N VAL A 169 2.55 -13.63 -12.06
CA VAL A 169 1.90 -14.81 -11.43
C VAL A 169 0.65 -14.43 -10.65
N ALA A 170 0.69 -13.33 -9.90
CA ALA A 170 -0.48 -12.85 -9.15
C ALA A 170 -1.62 -12.41 -10.09
N MET A 171 -1.28 -11.74 -11.19
CA MET A 171 -2.26 -11.29 -12.18
C MET A 171 -2.86 -12.45 -12.98
N ASP A 172 -2.12 -13.54 -13.25
CA ASP A 172 -2.67 -14.76 -13.86
C ASP A 172 -3.70 -15.43 -12.93
N ARG A 173 -3.42 -15.51 -11.63
CA ARG A 173 -4.38 -15.99 -10.63
C ARG A 173 -5.61 -15.09 -10.53
N LEU A 174 -5.41 -13.78 -10.60
CA LEU A 174 -6.51 -12.83 -10.60
C LEU A 174 -7.37 -12.98 -11.86
N ALA A 175 -6.77 -13.20 -13.02
CA ALA A 175 -7.49 -13.42 -14.27
C ALA A 175 -8.36 -14.69 -14.21
N ALA A 176 -7.84 -15.79 -13.67
CA ALA A 176 -8.63 -17.00 -13.44
C ALA A 176 -9.81 -16.74 -12.49
N ALA A 177 -9.59 -16.02 -11.39
CA ALA A 177 -10.64 -15.64 -10.46
C ALA A 177 -11.69 -14.69 -11.09
N TRP A 178 -11.24 -13.78 -11.94
CA TRP A 178 -12.09 -12.85 -12.68
C TRP A 178 -13.05 -13.59 -13.62
N THR A 179 -12.54 -14.53 -14.41
CA THR A 179 -13.33 -15.39 -15.29
C THR A 179 -14.39 -16.16 -14.49
N ALA A 180 -13.99 -16.82 -13.40
CA ALA A 180 -14.90 -17.59 -12.56
C ALA A 180 -16.05 -16.74 -11.98
N VAL A 181 -15.76 -15.49 -11.58
CA VAL A 181 -16.79 -14.57 -11.06
C VAL A 181 -17.74 -14.11 -12.17
N ARG A 182 -17.24 -13.85 -13.37
CA ARG A 182 -18.08 -13.46 -14.50
C ARG A 182 -18.97 -14.60 -14.98
N ASP A 183 -18.45 -15.82 -15.01
CA ASP A 183 -19.19 -17.01 -15.44
C ASP A 183 -20.14 -17.54 -14.36
N ARG A 184 -20.24 -16.85 -13.20
CA ARG A 184 -21.07 -17.23 -12.05
C ARG A 184 -20.76 -18.62 -11.47
N THR A 185 -19.52 -19.07 -11.57
CA THR A 185 -19.08 -20.38 -11.07
C THR A 185 -18.72 -20.38 -9.59
N VAL A 186 -18.85 -19.22 -8.90
CA VAL A 186 -18.53 -19.08 -7.48
C VAL A 186 -19.80 -19.15 -6.65
N ASP A 187 -19.85 -20.11 -5.72
CA ASP A 187 -20.95 -20.25 -4.77
C ASP A 187 -20.94 -19.11 -3.74
N ASP A 188 -22.05 -18.38 -3.63
CA ASP A 188 -22.22 -17.21 -2.75
C ASP A 188 -22.42 -17.60 -1.26
N ALA A 189 -22.38 -18.89 -0.89
CA ALA A 189 -22.93 -19.42 0.36
C ALA A 189 -22.08 -19.20 1.65
N LEU A 190 -20.85 -18.70 1.58
CA LEU A 190 -20.02 -18.57 2.79
C LEU A 190 -19.62 -17.12 3.08
N PRO A 191 -19.96 -16.55 4.26
CA PRO A 191 -19.49 -15.24 4.66
C PRO A 191 -17.96 -15.26 4.88
N LEU A 192 -17.27 -14.21 4.41
CA LEU A 192 -15.87 -14.00 4.71
C LEU A 192 -15.68 -13.79 6.21
N GLN A 193 -14.99 -14.69 6.89
CA GLN A 193 -14.58 -14.44 8.27
C GLN A 193 -13.66 -13.21 8.32
N PRO A 194 -13.81 -12.33 9.32
CA PRO A 194 -12.92 -11.19 9.47
C PRO A 194 -11.53 -11.68 9.82
N THR A 195 -10.64 -11.73 8.85
CA THR A 195 -9.22 -11.99 9.08
C THR A 195 -8.58 -10.67 9.50
N ALA A 196 -7.95 -10.64 10.66
CA ALA A 196 -7.20 -9.50 11.12
C ALA A 196 -6.16 -9.11 10.07
N VAL A 197 -6.14 -7.85 9.68
CA VAL A 197 -5.06 -7.26 8.88
C VAL A 197 -4.04 -6.76 9.88
N ILE A 198 -2.90 -7.40 9.93
CA ILE A 198 -1.72 -6.89 10.64
C ILE A 198 -0.98 -5.93 9.72
#